data_9d1dbada4f82b02eee75da680da2589a
#
_entry.id   9d1dbada4f82b02eee75da680da2589a
#
_cell.length_a   1.000
_cell.length_b   1.000
_cell.length_c   1.000
_cell.angle_alpha   90.00
_cell.angle_beta   90.00
_cell.angle_gamma   90.00
#
_symmetry.space_group_name_H-M   'P 1'
#
loop_
_entity.id
_entity.type
_entity.pdbx_description
1 polymer ?
#
loop_
_entity_poly.entity_id
_entity_poly.type
_entity_poly.pdbx_seq_one_letter_code
_entity_poly.pdbx_strand_id
1 'polypeptide(L)'
;MLKIYGSMLCPDCVQCRADLDAAGVSYEYLDFSEHLLHLKEFLKLRDSHPAFESVRAGGFIGIPCIVDGEAVKLDWSDYVSQGKA
;
A
#
# COMPACT_ATOMS: atom_id res chain seq x y z
N MET A 1 -0.79 -10.41 9.00
CA MET A 1 -1.38 -9.06 8.92
C MET A 1 -0.80 -8.30 7.74
N LEU A 2 -1.64 -7.61 6.99
CA LEU A 2 -1.18 -6.78 5.89
C LEU A 2 -0.41 -5.57 6.41
N LYS A 3 0.62 -5.17 5.67
CA LYS A 3 1.30 -3.87 5.89
C LYS A 3 1.00 -2.97 4.71
N ILE A 4 0.68 -1.71 4.98
CA ILE A 4 0.37 -0.75 3.93
C ILE A 4 1.26 0.45 4.09
N TYR A 5 2.09 0.70 3.07
CA TYR A 5 2.89 1.93 3.01
C TYR A 5 2.11 2.97 2.24
N GLY A 6 2.00 4.16 2.80
CA GLY A 6 1.28 5.23 2.15
C GLY A 6 1.34 6.53 2.93
N SER A 7 0.46 7.44 2.55
CA SER A 7 0.32 8.74 3.21
C SER A 7 -1.15 9.14 3.19
N MET A 8 -1.63 9.69 4.30
CA MET A 8 -3.00 10.20 4.37
C MET A 8 -3.19 11.49 3.53
N LEU A 9 -2.11 12.01 2.96
CA LEU A 9 -2.19 13.11 2.00
C LEU A 9 -2.59 12.63 0.61
N CYS A 10 -2.55 11.31 0.37
CA CYS A 10 -2.90 10.71 -0.91
C CYS A 10 -4.37 10.24 -0.89
N PRO A 11 -5.22 10.72 -1.82
CA PRO A 11 -6.63 10.30 -1.85
C PRO A 11 -6.82 8.79 -2.01
N ASP A 12 -5.98 8.13 -2.79
CA ASP A 12 -6.06 6.67 -2.97
C ASP A 12 -5.75 5.92 -1.69
N CYS A 13 -4.81 6.42 -0.89
CA CYS A 13 -4.50 5.82 0.41
C CYS A 13 -5.67 5.96 1.38
N VAL A 14 -6.32 7.12 1.38
CA VAL A 14 -7.51 7.36 2.20
C VAL A 14 -8.62 6.39 1.81
N GLN A 15 -8.85 6.24 0.51
CA GLN A 15 -9.89 5.32 0.01
C GLN A 15 -9.55 3.87 0.34
N CYS A 16 -8.30 3.47 0.19
CA CYS A 16 -7.84 2.12 0.53
C CYS A 16 -8.17 1.78 1.98
N ARG A 17 -7.82 2.67 2.90
CA ARG A 17 -8.11 2.46 4.32
C ARG A 17 -9.60 2.37 4.59
N ALA A 18 -10.40 3.27 4.00
CA ALA A 18 -11.85 3.25 4.17
C ALA A 18 -12.45 1.94 3.69
N ASP A 19 -12.02 1.45 2.53
CA ASP A 19 -12.52 0.21 1.95
C ASP A 19 -12.15 -1.01 2.80
N LEU A 20 -10.90 -1.09 3.27
CA LEU A 20 -10.44 -2.20 4.11
C LEU A 20 -11.11 -2.18 5.48
N ASP A 21 -11.28 -1.00 6.06
CA ASP A 21 -11.98 -0.86 7.35
C ASP A 21 -13.43 -1.32 7.23
N ALA A 22 -14.12 -0.91 6.17
CA ALA A 22 -15.51 -1.32 5.93
C ALA A 22 -15.64 -2.83 5.69
N ALA A 23 -14.61 -3.46 5.11
CA ALA A 23 -14.59 -4.90 4.87
C ALA A 23 -14.12 -5.72 6.08
N GLY A 24 -13.71 -5.06 7.17
CA GLY A 24 -13.23 -5.75 8.37
C GLY A 24 -11.84 -6.36 8.22
N VAL A 25 -11.04 -5.88 7.29
CA VAL A 25 -9.69 -6.38 7.03
C VAL A 25 -8.70 -5.73 7.99
N SER A 26 -7.90 -6.53 8.68
CA SER A 26 -6.87 -6.03 9.59
C SER A 26 -5.59 -5.71 8.81
N TYR A 27 -4.97 -4.57 9.14
CA TYR A 27 -3.72 -4.15 8.52
C TYR A 27 -2.95 -3.24 9.46
N GLU A 28 -1.65 -3.12 9.21
CA GLU A 28 -0.77 -2.13 9.83
C GLU A 28 -0.50 -1.02 8.81
N TYR A 29 -0.85 0.21 9.16
CA TYR A 29 -0.64 1.35 8.26
C TYR A 29 0.66 2.07 8.61
N LEU A 30 1.58 2.11 7.64
CA LEU A 30 2.91 2.68 7.80
C LEU A 30 2.98 3.99 7.02
N ASP A 31 2.60 5.08 7.68
CA ASP A 31 2.55 6.41 7.06
C ASP A 31 3.95 6.99 6.94
N PHE A 32 4.47 7.05 5.72
CA PHE A 32 5.83 7.53 5.48
C PHE A 32 5.93 9.06 5.47
N SER A 33 4.82 9.78 5.47
CA SER A 33 4.86 11.23 5.63
C SER A 33 5.07 11.63 7.10
N GLU A 34 4.86 10.70 8.04
CA GLU A 34 5.09 10.93 9.46
C GLU A 34 6.43 10.35 9.95
N HIS A 35 6.91 9.27 9.31
CA HIS A 35 8.10 8.54 9.73
C HIS A 35 9.02 8.26 8.56
N LEU A 36 10.21 8.84 8.58
CA LEU A 36 11.19 8.67 7.51
C LEU A 36 11.67 7.23 7.35
N LEU A 37 11.66 6.44 8.42
CA LEU A 37 12.01 5.02 8.34
C LEU A 37 11.05 4.28 7.40
N HIS A 38 9.76 4.56 7.50
CA HIS A 38 8.76 3.95 6.62
C HIS A 38 8.97 4.36 5.16
N LEU A 39 9.33 5.62 4.93
CA LEU A 39 9.68 6.09 3.59
C LEU A 39 10.88 5.33 3.03
N LYS A 40 11.91 5.16 3.84
CA LYS A 40 13.12 4.43 3.43
C LYS A 40 12.82 2.99 3.06
N GLU A 41 12.01 2.30 3.85
CA GLU A 41 11.58 0.93 3.59
C GLU A 41 10.77 0.85 2.29
N PHE A 42 9.83 1.77 2.10
CA PHE A 42 9.02 1.85 0.90
C PHE A 42 9.88 2.05 -0.35
N LEU A 43 10.84 2.97 -0.29
CA LEU A 43 11.70 3.28 -1.44
C LEU A 43 12.54 2.07 -1.87
N LYS A 44 12.95 1.23 -0.95
CA LYS A 44 13.67 0.00 -1.29
C LYS A 44 12.82 -0.91 -2.17
N LEU A 45 11.53 -1.02 -1.87
CA LEU A 45 10.60 -1.80 -2.70
C LEU A 45 10.36 -1.11 -4.03
N ARG A 46 10.03 0.18 -4.00
CA ARG A 46 9.68 0.95 -5.19
C ARG A 46 10.81 0.92 -6.24
N ASP A 47 12.05 1.02 -5.78
CA ASP A 47 13.20 1.12 -6.68
C ASP A 47 13.60 -0.22 -7.29
N SER A 48 13.21 -1.34 -6.70
CA SER A 48 13.71 -2.66 -7.11
C SER A 48 12.65 -3.72 -7.37
N HIS A 49 11.50 -3.65 -6.73
CA HIS A 49 10.50 -4.73 -6.84
C HIS A 49 9.77 -4.68 -8.18
N PRO A 50 9.57 -5.85 -8.85
CA PRO A 50 8.88 -5.90 -10.15
C PRO A 50 7.48 -5.30 -10.17
N ALA A 51 6.76 -5.32 -9.05
CA ALA A 51 5.41 -4.74 -8.97
C ALA A 51 5.38 -3.24 -9.27
N PHE A 52 6.52 -2.56 -9.15
CA PHE A 52 6.64 -1.12 -9.38
C PHE A 52 7.19 -0.74 -10.75
N GLU A 53 7.36 -1.71 -11.64
CA GLU A 53 7.97 -1.44 -12.95
C GLU A 53 7.19 -0.37 -13.74
N SER A 54 5.87 -0.53 -13.85
CA SER A 54 5.03 0.44 -14.55
C SER A 54 4.93 1.77 -13.79
N VAL A 55 4.98 1.72 -12.47
CA VAL A 55 4.97 2.91 -11.61
C VAL A 55 6.22 3.74 -11.86
N ARG A 56 7.39 3.11 -11.88
CA ARG A 56 8.65 3.79 -12.17
C ARG A 56 8.65 4.39 -13.57
N ALA A 57 8.19 3.62 -14.56
CA ALA A 57 8.13 4.06 -15.94
C ALA A 57 7.19 5.27 -16.12
N GLY A 58 6.09 5.30 -15.40
CA GLY A 58 5.09 6.37 -15.47
C GLY A 58 5.38 7.57 -14.58
N GLY A 59 6.40 7.49 -13.73
CA GLY A 59 6.73 8.58 -12.80
C GLY A 59 5.76 8.71 -11.62
N PHE A 60 5.05 7.64 -11.28
CA PHE A 60 4.13 7.63 -10.15
C PHE A 60 4.84 7.27 -8.85
N ILE A 61 4.24 7.61 -7.72
CA ILE A 61 4.79 7.26 -6.40
C ILE A 61 4.60 5.77 -6.13
N GLY A 62 3.41 5.24 -6.40
CA GLY A 62 3.10 3.83 -6.18
C GLY A 62 2.49 3.54 -4.82
N ILE A 63 1.61 4.41 -4.34
CA ILE A 63 0.90 4.22 -3.08
C ILE A 63 -0.61 4.23 -3.33
N PRO A 64 -1.38 3.51 -2.50
CA PRO A 64 -0.92 2.67 -1.39
C PRO A 64 -0.17 1.43 -1.87
N CYS A 65 0.85 1.01 -1.11
CA CYS A 65 1.61 -0.21 -1.38
C CYS A 65 1.27 -1.23 -0.31
N ILE A 66 0.71 -2.36 -0.71
CA ILE A 66 0.27 -3.42 0.21
C ILE A 66 1.29 -4.54 0.18
N VAL A 67 1.84 -4.86 1.35
CA VAL A 67 2.77 -5.97 1.53
C VAL A 67 2.05 -7.08 2.30
N ASP A 68 1.88 -8.22 1.64
CA ASP A 68 1.23 -9.40 2.20
C ASP A 68 2.24 -10.55 2.15
N GLY A 69 3.01 -10.72 3.23
CA GLY A 69 4.13 -11.65 3.23
C GLY A 69 5.15 -11.26 2.17
N GLU A 70 5.35 -12.11 1.17
CA GLU A 70 6.25 -11.82 0.04
C GLU A 70 5.55 -11.12 -1.12
N ALA A 71 4.22 -11.09 -1.11
CA ALA A 71 3.46 -10.44 -2.17
C ALA A 71 3.44 -8.93 -1.96
N VAL A 72 3.60 -8.19 -3.06
CA VAL A 72 3.51 -6.72 -3.07
C VAL A 72 2.47 -6.33 -4.10
N LYS A 73 1.45 -5.59 -3.66
CA LYS A 73 0.32 -5.21 -4.51
C LYS A 73 0.03 -3.73 -4.40
N LEU A 74 -0.42 -3.14 -5.51
CA LEU A 74 -0.80 -1.74 -5.58
C LEU A 74 -2.32 -1.57 -5.67
N ASP A 75 -3.06 -2.67 -5.74
CA ASP A 75 -4.52 -2.70 -5.78
C ASP A 75 -5.01 -3.48 -4.55
N TRP A 76 -6.08 -2.97 -3.93
CA TRP A 76 -6.64 -3.58 -2.71
C TRP A 76 -7.99 -4.26 -2.92
N SER A 77 -8.50 -4.31 -4.15
CA SER A 77 -9.83 -4.86 -4.43
C SER A 77 -9.98 -6.32 -4.01
N ASP A 78 -8.94 -7.13 -4.17
CA ASP A 78 -8.97 -8.56 -3.79
C ASP A 78 -9.18 -8.72 -2.28
N TYR A 79 -8.57 -7.86 -1.48
CA TYR A 79 -8.68 -7.92 -0.02
C TYR A 79 -10.06 -7.51 0.46
N VAL A 80 -10.69 -6.56 -0.21
CA VAL A 80 -12.06 -6.14 0.10
C VAL A 80 -13.03 -7.30 -0.18
N SER A 81 -12.86 -8.00 -1.29
CA SER A 81 -13.68 -9.15 -1.64
C SER A 81 -13.54 -10.29 -0.63
N GLN A 82 -12.31 -10.56 -0.16
CA GLN A 82 -12.04 -11.54 0.87
C GLN A 82 -12.68 -11.17 2.20
N GLY A 83 -12.62 -9.89 2.57
CA GLY A 83 -13.19 -9.39 3.81
C GLY A 83 -14.71 -9.52 3.87
N LYS A 84 -15.38 -9.57 2.73
CA LYS A 84 -16.83 -9.70 2.65
C LYS A 84 -17.30 -11.16 2.71
N ALA A 85 -16.41 -12.07 2.56
CA ALA A 85 -16.74 -13.48 2.65
C ALA A 85 -16.99 -13.89 4.09
#